data_09346ebacf8a83e36d340f54be326dfa
#
_entry.id   09346ebacf8a83e36d340f54be326dfa
#
_cell.length_a   1.000
_cell.length_b   1.000
_cell.length_c   1.000
_cell.angle_alpha   90.00
_cell.angle_beta   90.00
_cell.angle_gamma   90.00
#
_symmetry.space_group_name_H-M   'P 1'
#
loop_
_entity.id
_entity.type
_entity.pdbx_description
1 polymer ?
#
loop_
_entity_poly.entity_id
_entity_poly.type
_entity_poly.pdbx_seq_one_letter_code
_entity_poly.pdbx_strand_id
1 'polypeptide(L)'
;MPEPFATPIQDTGTELIGPLRAPRQMLAAQKYDDHTSIHDNETAQKFGFKGGTIEGPTHFSQFVPLCVALWGSRWLEQGSLSAHYRNACFEGEKVRALLAKPHGEATQTTIRLEREDGTEILRGTAAVGGNNPPSALEQRISELSPPQNPVILRDVPVGMRTKRVSVRMDATQHMGALYPFSLAQKLDVITEPSPWYTTAGAGSSPWQRAIIPIEMVSVLLNYSSDAASFPVRKPVVGLFADQEIRMHNGPLFVGQPYEMDREVVALSGSRRTESLWIRTRVFALGGEEVLATMLLNAAYMKDSYPGYEDEAKKSQAKA
;
A
#
# COMPACT_ATOMS: atom_id res chain seq x y z
N MET A 1 4.29 29.35 -5.47
CA MET A 1 3.21 28.50 -6.00
C MET A 1 2.22 28.25 -4.88
N PRO A 2 0.91 28.15 -5.13
CA PRO A 2 -0.03 27.82 -4.06
C PRO A 2 0.35 26.47 -3.44
N GLU A 3 0.18 26.37 -2.12
CA GLU A 3 0.43 25.11 -1.42
C GLU A 3 -0.54 24.03 -1.95
N PRO A 4 -0.03 22.82 -2.25
CA PRO A 4 -0.84 21.76 -2.85
C PRO A 4 -1.88 21.18 -1.87
N PHE A 5 -1.70 21.39 -0.56
CA PHE A 5 -2.57 20.88 0.50
C PHE A 5 -2.96 22.02 1.46
N ALA A 6 -4.26 22.09 1.76
CA ALA A 6 -4.79 22.97 2.80
C ALA A 6 -4.79 22.31 4.19
N THR A 7 -4.08 21.20 4.35
CA THR A 7 -4.02 20.41 5.58
C THR A 7 -3.35 21.20 6.69
N PRO A 8 -4.00 21.47 7.85
CA PRO A 8 -3.36 22.11 8.97
C PRO A 8 -2.33 21.15 9.58
N ILE A 9 -1.08 21.62 9.68
CA ILE A 9 0.04 20.84 10.24
C ILE A 9 0.49 21.51 11.51
N GLN A 10 0.54 20.74 12.60
CA GLN A 10 1.16 21.17 13.85
C GLN A 10 2.64 20.81 13.82
N ASP A 11 3.51 21.80 13.95
CA ASP A 11 4.95 21.62 14.12
C ASP A 11 5.32 21.73 15.59
N THR A 12 5.82 20.64 16.18
CA THR A 12 6.25 20.60 17.59
C THR A 12 7.73 20.91 17.77
N GLY A 13 8.46 21.15 16.67
CA GLY A 13 9.92 21.25 16.67
C GLY A 13 10.61 19.89 16.42
N THR A 14 10.05 18.79 16.89
CA THR A 14 10.59 17.43 16.71
C THR A 14 9.74 16.57 15.77
N GLU A 15 8.46 16.89 15.59
CA GLU A 15 7.52 16.16 14.75
C GLU A 15 6.59 17.13 14.01
N LEU A 16 6.16 16.71 12.82
CA LEU A 16 5.02 17.25 12.12
C LEU A 16 3.81 16.34 12.39
N ILE A 17 2.71 16.93 12.83
CA ILE A 17 1.49 16.21 13.21
C ILE A 17 0.35 16.69 12.33
N GLY A 18 -0.29 15.75 11.62
CA GLY A 18 -1.51 15.98 10.85
C GLY A 18 -2.76 16.06 11.75
N PRO A 19 -3.87 16.58 11.21
CA PRO A 19 -5.13 16.60 11.94
C PRO A 19 -5.72 15.19 12.07
N LEU A 20 -6.64 15.01 13.03
CA LEU A 20 -7.47 13.82 13.09
C LEU A 20 -8.36 13.72 11.84
N ARG A 21 -8.35 12.58 11.20
CA ARG A 21 -9.16 12.24 10.02
C ARG A 21 -9.96 10.98 10.27
N ALA A 22 -11.14 10.89 9.68
CA ALA A 22 -11.96 9.68 9.62
C ALA A 22 -11.91 9.11 8.19
N PRO A 23 -10.99 8.19 7.89
CA PRO A 23 -10.90 7.59 6.57
C PRO A 23 -12.15 6.78 6.25
N ARG A 24 -12.54 6.74 4.95
CA ARG A 24 -13.73 6.05 4.48
C ARG A 24 -13.35 4.72 3.83
N GLN A 25 -14.13 3.71 4.14
CA GLN A 25 -14.02 2.38 3.56
C GLN A 25 -14.68 2.36 2.17
N MET A 26 -14.00 1.80 1.13
CA MET A 26 -14.53 1.70 -0.23
C MET A 26 -14.49 0.28 -0.80
N LEU A 27 -14.01 -0.70 -0.02
CA LEU A 27 -13.84 -2.09 -0.45
C LEU A 27 -14.86 -3.06 0.13
N ALA A 28 -15.97 -2.59 0.73
CA ALA A 28 -17.04 -3.45 1.25
C ALA A 28 -17.60 -4.40 0.17
N ALA A 29 -17.63 -3.95 -1.08
CA ALA A 29 -18.10 -4.74 -2.22
C ALA A 29 -16.97 -5.45 -2.99
N GLN A 30 -15.73 -5.46 -2.48
CA GLN A 30 -14.59 -6.14 -3.09
C GLN A 30 -14.85 -7.64 -3.18
N LYS A 31 -14.59 -8.20 -4.37
CA LYS A 31 -14.74 -9.63 -4.65
C LYS A 31 -13.51 -10.18 -5.35
N TYR A 32 -13.06 -11.35 -4.91
CA TYR A 32 -12.03 -12.15 -5.55
C TYR A 32 -12.23 -13.63 -5.15
N ASP A 33 -11.91 -14.55 -6.04
CA ASP A 33 -12.02 -16.01 -5.82
C ASP A 33 -13.38 -16.45 -5.30
N ASP A 34 -14.47 -15.84 -5.80
CA ASP A 34 -15.88 -16.10 -5.42
C ASP A 34 -16.23 -15.84 -3.95
N HIS A 35 -15.41 -15.06 -3.24
CA HIS A 35 -15.69 -14.62 -1.86
C HIS A 35 -15.42 -13.13 -1.67
N THR A 36 -15.91 -12.58 -0.55
CA THR A 36 -15.65 -11.21 -0.09
C THR A 36 -14.36 -11.14 0.72
N SER A 37 -13.84 -9.92 0.93
CA SER A 37 -12.60 -9.65 1.67
C SER A 37 -12.85 -9.28 3.12
N ILE A 38 -11.77 -9.06 3.89
CA ILE A 38 -11.84 -8.50 5.25
C ILE A 38 -12.38 -7.07 5.32
N HIS A 39 -12.66 -6.45 4.19
CA HIS A 39 -13.32 -5.15 4.10
C HIS A 39 -14.86 -5.27 4.18
N ASP A 40 -15.40 -6.47 3.97
CA ASP A 40 -16.79 -6.81 4.28
C ASP A 40 -16.94 -7.15 5.77
N ASN A 41 -18.03 -6.66 6.39
CA ASN A 41 -18.25 -6.83 7.82
C ASN A 41 -18.37 -8.30 8.26
N GLU A 42 -19.14 -9.11 7.53
CA GLU A 42 -19.37 -10.51 7.89
C GLU A 42 -18.08 -11.32 7.74
N THR A 43 -17.37 -11.13 6.65
CA THR A 43 -16.10 -11.79 6.41
C THR A 43 -15.06 -11.38 7.44
N ALA A 44 -14.92 -10.09 7.73
CA ALA A 44 -14.01 -9.59 8.75
C ALA A 44 -14.26 -10.22 10.13
N GLN A 45 -15.53 -10.30 10.56
CA GLN A 45 -15.91 -10.88 11.84
C GLN A 45 -15.60 -12.37 11.94
N LYS A 46 -15.74 -13.14 10.85
CA LYS A 46 -15.36 -14.57 10.81
C LYS A 46 -13.88 -14.78 11.10
N PHE A 47 -13.04 -13.81 10.76
CA PHE A 47 -11.59 -13.85 11.00
C PHE A 47 -11.14 -13.08 12.26
N GLY A 48 -12.11 -12.69 13.12
CA GLY A 48 -11.83 -12.09 14.43
C GLY A 48 -11.55 -10.60 14.39
N PHE A 49 -11.92 -9.90 13.31
CA PHE A 49 -11.95 -8.44 13.28
C PHE A 49 -13.28 -7.91 13.86
N LYS A 50 -13.27 -6.66 14.32
CA LYS A 50 -14.46 -5.98 14.85
C LYS A 50 -15.53 -5.74 13.76
N GLY A 51 -15.08 -5.54 12.51
CA GLY A 51 -15.89 -5.25 11.33
C GLY A 51 -15.02 -5.08 10.12
N GLY A 52 -15.56 -4.63 9.00
CA GLY A 52 -14.81 -4.34 7.76
C GLY A 52 -13.73 -3.30 7.99
N THR A 53 -12.50 -3.66 7.62
CA THR A 53 -11.32 -2.82 7.86
C THR A 53 -11.17 -1.73 6.81
N ILE A 54 -10.66 -0.57 7.20
CA ILE A 54 -10.14 0.42 6.24
C ILE A 54 -8.91 -0.19 5.56
N GLU A 55 -8.80 -0.05 4.24
CA GLU A 55 -7.63 -0.51 3.50
C GLU A 55 -6.36 0.23 3.93
N GLY A 56 -5.27 -0.50 4.13
CA GLY A 56 -4.01 0.05 4.63
C GLY A 56 -3.48 1.23 3.81
N PRO A 57 -3.43 1.17 2.46
CA PRO A 57 -2.96 2.27 1.60
C PRO A 57 -3.73 3.58 1.76
N THR A 58 -5.00 3.56 2.14
CA THR A 58 -5.79 4.77 2.39
C THR A 58 -5.12 5.69 3.42
N HIS A 59 -4.38 5.12 4.37
CA HIS A 59 -3.65 5.89 5.38
C HIS A 59 -2.43 6.62 4.84
N PHE A 60 -1.90 6.25 3.68
CA PHE A 60 -0.74 6.91 3.08
C PHE A 60 -1.02 8.35 2.70
N SER A 61 -2.26 8.68 2.32
CA SER A 61 -2.65 10.05 1.99
C SER A 61 -2.38 11.02 3.14
N GLN A 62 -2.58 10.61 4.39
CA GLN A 62 -2.40 11.50 5.54
C GLN A 62 -0.94 11.92 5.76
N PHE A 63 0.02 11.17 5.24
CA PHE A 63 1.44 11.52 5.33
C PHE A 63 1.89 12.47 4.22
N VAL A 64 1.17 12.54 3.08
CA VAL A 64 1.59 13.33 1.92
C VAL A 64 1.79 14.80 2.25
N PRO A 65 0.84 15.51 2.92
CA PRO A 65 1.04 16.91 3.30
C PRO A 65 2.25 17.10 4.21
N LEU A 66 2.49 16.18 5.15
CA LEU A 66 3.63 16.26 6.08
C LEU A 66 4.96 16.09 5.33
N CYS A 67 5.03 15.13 4.43
CA CYS A 67 6.21 14.90 3.60
C CYS A 67 6.48 16.06 2.63
N VAL A 68 5.44 16.63 2.03
CA VAL A 68 5.56 17.80 1.16
C VAL A 68 5.96 19.05 1.95
N ALA A 69 5.45 19.24 3.16
CA ALA A 69 5.88 20.33 4.04
C ALA A 69 7.37 20.21 4.42
N LEU A 70 7.88 18.97 4.56
CA LEU A 70 9.27 18.72 4.94
C LEU A 70 10.24 18.80 3.76
N TRP A 71 9.86 18.22 2.59
CA TRP A 71 10.78 18.02 1.45
C TRP A 71 10.32 18.68 0.13
N GLY A 72 9.22 19.43 0.17
CA GLY A 72 8.65 20.07 -1.02
C GLY A 72 8.07 19.08 -2.03
N SER A 73 7.76 19.58 -3.23
CA SER A 73 7.21 18.77 -4.34
C SER A 73 8.16 17.66 -4.81
N ARG A 74 9.46 17.79 -4.52
CA ARG A 74 10.45 16.73 -4.80
C ARG A 74 10.07 15.39 -4.17
N TRP A 75 9.38 15.41 -3.03
CA TRP A 75 8.92 14.18 -2.40
C TRP A 75 7.93 13.40 -3.27
N LEU A 76 7.09 14.10 -4.04
CA LEU A 76 6.16 13.46 -4.99
C LEU A 76 6.87 12.80 -6.18
N GLU A 77 8.10 13.25 -6.49
CA GLU A 77 8.92 12.70 -7.57
C GLU A 77 9.85 11.57 -7.12
N GLN A 78 10.41 11.69 -5.92
CA GLN A 78 11.48 10.82 -5.42
C GLN A 78 11.24 10.38 -3.97
N GLY A 79 10.00 10.44 -3.49
CA GLY A 79 9.66 10.09 -2.13
C GLY A 79 9.28 8.62 -1.95
N SER A 80 9.35 8.17 -0.72
CA SER A 80 8.85 6.85 -0.33
C SER A 80 8.09 6.89 0.99
N LEU A 81 7.12 5.98 1.12
CA LEU A 81 6.46 5.59 2.37
C LEU A 81 6.57 4.08 2.53
N SER A 82 7.09 3.66 3.66
CA SER A 82 7.26 2.26 4.03
C SER A 82 6.53 2.03 5.35
N ALA A 83 5.55 1.13 5.38
CA ALA A 83 4.65 0.96 6.51
C ALA A 83 4.42 -0.50 6.89
N HIS A 84 4.50 -0.77 8.19
CA HIS A 84 4.03 -2.00 8.82
C HIS A 84 2.67 -1.72 9.49
N TYR A 85 1.61 -2.44 9.09
CA TYR A 85 0.28 -2.31 9.65
C TYR A 85 0.18 -3.11 10.96
N ARG A 86 -0.08 -2.40 12.07
CA ARG A 86 -0.09 -2.97 13.43
C ARG A 86 -1.48 -3.34 13.91
N ASN A 87 -2.41 -2.47 13.68
CA ASN A 87 -3.80 -2.63 14.08
C ASN A 87 -4.73 -2.21 12.94
N ALA A 88 -5.84 -2.93 12.80
CA ALA A 88 -6.87 -2.54 11.85
C ALA A 88 -7.54 -1.23 12.28
N CYS A 89 -7.87 -0.38 11.31
CA CYS A 89 -8.72 0.79 11.48
C CYS A 89 -10.08 0.51 10.88
N PHE A 90 -11.14 1.02 11.50
CA PHE A 90 -12.53 0.80 11.10
C PHE A 90 -13.21 2.11 10.75
N GLU A 91 -14.25 2.04 9.92
CA GLU A 91 -15.02 3.24 9.58
C GLU A 91 -15.58 3.92 10.82
N GLY A 92 -15.49 5.26 10.86
CA GLY A 92 -15.88 6.09 12.00
C GLY A 92 -14.76 6.30 13.03
N GLU A 93 -13.68 5.53 13.00
CA GLU A 93 -12.52 5.79 13.85
C GLU A 93 -11.71 6.98 13.32
N LYS A 94 -11.21 7.81 14.23
CA LYS A 94 -10.35 8.93 13.89
C LYS A 94 -8.89 8.59 14.10
N VAL A 95 -8.07 8.91 13.12
CA VAL A 95 -6.62 8.66 13.15
C VAL A 95 -5.86 9.90 12.68
N ARG A 96 -4.61 10.04 13.07
CA ARG A 96 -3.71 11.11 12.61
C ARG A 96 -2.33 10.57 12.27
N ALA A 97 -1.72 11.18 11.28
CA ALA A 97 -0.35 10.91 10.87
C ALA A 97 0.63 11.78 11.66
N LEU A 98 1.75 11.17 12.04
CA LEU A 98 2.88 11.84 12.68
C LEU A 98 4.15 11.49 11.91
N LEU A 99 4.97 12.49 11.64
CA LEU A 99 6.24 12.39 10.94
C LEU A 99 7.32 13.04 11.79
N ALA A 100 8.29 12.27 12.25
CA ALA A 100 9.41 12.82 13.00
C ALA A 100 10.26 13.72 12.09
N LYS A 101 10.76 14.81 12.61
CA LYS A 101 11.70 15.66 11.86
C LYS A 101 13.07 14.98 11.80
N PRO A 102 13.67 14.84 10.62
CA PRO A 102 14.99 14.24 10.50
C PRO A 102 16.05 15.11 11.18
N HIS A 103 17.11 14.49 11.68
CA HIS A 103 18.25 15.20 12.24
C HIS A 103 19.21 15.62 11.13
N GLY A 104 19.62 16.88 11.14
CA GLY A 104 20.57 17.44 10.18
C GLY A 104 20.07 17.32 8.74
N GLU A 105 20.92 16.80 7.84
CA GLU A 105 20.64 16.61 6.43
C GLU A 105 20.03 15.24 6.09
N ALA A 106 19.55 14.48 7.08
CA ALA A 106 18.98 13.16 6.85
C ALA A 106 17.72 13.24 5.97
N THR A 107 17.67 12.40 4.97
CA THR A 107 16.60 12.32 3.96
C THR A 107 15.61 11.19 4.22
N GLN A 108 15.72 10.53 5.38
CA GLN A 108 14.79 9.51 5.86
C GLN A 108 14.44 9.78 7.32
N THR A 109 13.20 9.51 7.68
CA THR A 109 12.69 9.65 9.05
C THR A 109 11.61 8.63 9.35
N THR A 110 11.22 8.53 10.63
CA THR A 110 10.16 7.63 11.07
C THR A 110 8.79 8.26 10.93
N ILE A 111 7.81 7.40 10.66
CA ILE A 111 6.39 7.74 10.60
C ILE A 111 5.58 6.82 11.51
N ARG A 112 4.47 7.33 12.01
CA ARG A 112 3.42 6.52 12.65
C ARG A 112 2.04 7.12 12.40
N LEU A 113 1.05 6.27 12.39
CA LEU A 113 -0.37 6.65 12.39
C LEU A 113 -0.98 6.12 13.68
N GLU A 114 -1.70 6.95 14.39
CA GLU A 114 -2.34 6.57 15.64
C GLU A 114 -3.81 6.99 15.68
N ARG A 115 -4.62 6.24 16.42
CA ARG A 115 -5.97 6.66 16.82
C ARG A 115 -5.90 7.83 17.81
N GLU A 116 -7.06 8.43 18.04
CA GLU A 116 -7.23 9.51 19.03
C GLU A 116 -6.82 9.08 20.46
N ASP A 117 -6.94 7.79 20.79
CA ASP A 117 -6.52 7.18 22.06
C ASP A 117 -5.01 6.82 22.12
N GLY A 118 -4.24 7.12 21.07
CA GLY A 118 -2.83 6.79 20.97
C GLY A 118 -2.53 5.37 20.47
N THR A 119 -3.54 4.55 20.18
CA THR A 119 -3.31 3.22 19.61
C THR A 119 -2.66 3.31 18.22
N GLU A 120 -1.49 2.73 18.07
CA GLU A 120 -0.74 2.72 16.81
C GLU A 120 -1.42 1.85 15.75
N ILE A 121 -1.77 2.43 14.60
CA ILE A 121 -2.34 1.74 13.43
C ILE A 121 -1.23 1.23 12.50
N LEU A 122 -0.26 2.08 12.21
CA LEU A 122 0.93 1.71 11.43
C LEU A 122 2.15 2.49 11.93
N ARG A 123 3.32 1.95 11.62
CA ARG A 123 4.60 2.64 11.73
C ARG A 123 5.53 2.26 10.59
N GLY A 124 6.54 3.08 10.38
CA GLY A 124 7.50 2.84 9.31
C GLY A 124 8.43 4.00 9.09
N THR A 125 8.82 4.20 7.83
CA THR A 125 9.72 5.28 7.41
C THR A 125 9.16 6.03 6.21
N ALA A 126 9.45 7.34 6.16
CA ALA A 126 9.32 8.17 4.97
C ALA A 126 10.70 8.66 4.56
N ALA A 127 10.94 8.78 3.25
CA ALA A 127 12.22 9.28 2.74
C ALA A 127 12.05 10.06 1.45
N VAL A 128 13.10 10.80 1.05
CA VAL A 128 13.21 11.49 -0.24
C VAL A 128 14.58 11.22 -0.88
N GLY A 129 14.60 10.98 -2.19
CA GLY A 129 15.82 10.69 -2.95
C GLY A 129 16.27 9.23 -2.87
N GLY A 130 17.41 8.92 -3.51
CA GLY A 130 17.89 7.54 -3.70
C GLY A 130 18.91 7.04 -2.66
N ASN A 131 19.60 7.94 -1.95
CA ASN A 131 20.69 7.60 -1.04
C ASN A 131 20.21 7.54 0.41
N ASN A 132 19.29 6.64 0.71
CA ASN A 132 18.75 6.47 2.05
C ASN A 132 19.26 5.18 2.68
N PRO A 133 19.31 5.09 4.02
CA PRO A 133 19.40 3.82 4.72
C PRO A 133 18.27 2.88 4.29
N PRO A 134 18.37 1.56 4.53
CA PRO A 134 17.27 0.65 4.29
C PRO A 134 15.97 1.15 4.95
N SER A 135 14.88 1.10 4.21
CA SER A 135 13.56 1.43 4.76
C SER A 135 13.12 0.44 5.84
N ALA A 136 12.06 0.78 6.58
CA ALA A 136 11.52 -0.12 7.59
C ALA A 136 11.17 -1.52 7.02
N LEU A 137 10.68 -1.59 5.78
CA LEU A 137 10.36 -2.87 5.14
C LEU A 137 11.60 -3.59 4.59
N GLU A 138 12.56 -2.87 4.05
CA GLU A 138 13.83 -3.45 3.60
C GLU A 138 14.59 -4.08 4.78
N GLN A 139 14.63 -3.41 5.94
CA GLN A 139 15.16 -3.99 7.17
C GLN A 139 14.39 -5.24 7.58
N ARG A 140 13.06 -5.17 7.58
CA ARG A 140 12.19 -6.28 7.95
C ARG A 140 12.40 -7.49 7.05
N ILE A 141 12.54 -7.30 5.73
CA ILE A 141 12.81 -8.40 4.78
C ILE A 141 14.15 -9.06 5.08
N SER A 142 15.18 -8.32 5.45
CA SER A 142 16.50 -8.87 5.76
C SER A 142 16.51 -9.79 6.99
N GLU A 143 15.50 -9.67 7.86
CA GLU A 143 15.33 -10.45 9.09
C GLU A 143 14.36 -11.63 8.94
N LEU A 144 13.72 -11.79 7.75
CA LEU A 144 12.75 -12.85 7.53
C LEU A 144 13.40 -14.23 7.49
N SER A 145 12.70 -15.19 8.08
CA SER A 145 12.97 -16.62 7.88
C SER A 145 11.92 -17.21 6.94
N PRO A 146 12.33 -18.01 5.94
CA PRO A 146 11.39 -18.71 5.07
C PRO A 146 10.43 -19.58 5.89
N PRO A 147 9.15 -19.72 5.47
CA PRO A 147 8.21 -20.59 6.15
C PRO A 147 8.62 -22.05 5.96
N GLN A 148 8.53 -22.83 7.03
CA GLN A 148 8.73 -24.28 6.93
C GLN A 148 7.45 -24.94 6.36
N ASN A 149 7.60 -25.70 5.26
CA ASN A 149 6.51 -26.45 4.63
C ASN A 149 5.21 -25.64 4.38
N PRO A 150 5.27 -24.56 3.59
CA PRO A 150 4.06 -23.77 3.31
C PRO A 150 3.00 -24.62 2.60
N VAL A 151 1.74 -24.35 2.88
CA VAL A 151 0.59 -25.02 2.24
C VAL A 151 0.01 -24.11 1.15
N ILE A 152 -0.32 -22.88 1.47
CA ILE A 152 -0.94 -21.91 0.55
C ILE A 152 0.08 -21.45 -0.51
N LEU A 153 1.32 -21.20 -0.09
CA LEU A 153 2.41 -20.71 -0.95
C LEU A 153 3.34 -21.81 -1.46
N ARG A 154 2.96 -23.09 -1.37
CA ARG A 154 3.77 -24.25 -1.76
C ARG A 154 4.37 -24.15 -3.16
N ASP A 155 3.60 -23.62 -4.09
CA ASP A 155 3.95 -23.61 -5.52
C ASP A 155 4.53 -22.24 -5.95
N VAL A 156 4.84 -21.35 -5.00
CA VAL A 156 5.37 -20.01 -5.26
C VAL A 156 6.86 -19.95 -4.93
N PRO A 157 7.77 -20.04 -5.91
CA PRO A 157 9.20 -19.92 -5.65
C PRO A 157 9.61 -18.45 -5.48
N VAL A 158 10.56 -18.20 -4.56
CA VAL A 158 11.26 -16.90 -4.49
C VAL A 158 12.03 -16.67 -5.80
N GLY A 159 12.02 -15.44 -6.30
CA GLY A 159 12.62 -15.07 -7.58
C GLY A 159 11.68 -15.25 -8.78
N MET A 160 10.47 -15.82 -8.58
CA MET A 160 9.48 -15.90 -9.66
C MET A 160 9.08 -14.52 -10.12
N ARG A 161 9.04 -14.32 -11.46
CA ARG A 161 8.67 -13.05 -12.09
C ARG A 161 7.50 -13.21 -13.03
N THR A 162 6.66 -12.20 -13.12
CA THR A 162 5.61 -12.12 -14.13
C THR A 162 6.12 -11.47 -15.41
N LYS A 163 5.39 -11.65 -16.50
CA LYS A 163 5.56 -10.81 -17.70
C LYS A 163 5.10 -9.39 -17.39
N ARG A 164 5.58 -8.42 -18.16
CA ARG A 164 5.05 -7.05 -18.13
C ARG A 164 3.59 -7.03 -18.58
N VAL A 165 2.80 -6.25 -17.87
CA VAL A 165 1.40 -5.96 -18.20
C VAL A 165 1.18 -4.46 -18.22
N SER A 166 0.31 -4.01 -19.14
CA SER A 166 -0.07 -2.60 -19.21
C SER A 166 -1.06 -2.26 -18.11
N VAL A 167 -0.88 -1.09 -17.50
CA VAL A 167 -1.79 -0.52 -16.49
C VAL A 167 -2.03 0.96 -16.77
N ARG A 168 -3.22 1.42 -16.46
CA ARG A 168 -3.63 2.81 -16.60
C ARG A 168 -4.70 3.15 -15.59
N MET A 169 -4.73 4.39 -15.13
CA MET A 169 -5.78 4.92 -14.27
C MET A 169 -6.32 6.22 -14.87
N ASP A 170 -7.52 6.16 -15.41
CA ASP A 170 -8.28 7.34 -15.81
C ASP A 170 -9.15 7.83 -14.65
N ALA A 171 -9.53 9.10 -14.65
CA ALA A 171 -10.29 9.70 -13.54
C ALA A 171 -11.63 8.97 -13.27
N THR A 172 -12.34 8.56 -14.32
CA THR A 172 -13.68 7.97 -14.23
C THR A 172 -13.72 6.47 -14.50
N GLN A 173 -12.57 5.85 -14.82
CA GLN A 173 -12.50 4.41 -15.07
C GLN A 173 -12.78 3.64 -13.79
N HIS A 174 -13.73 2.72 -13.83
CA HIS A 174 -13.98 1.75 -12.75
C HIS A 174 -12.85 0.73 -12.69
N MET A 175 -12.27 0.52 -11.50
CA MET A 175 -11.06 -0.29 -11.33
C MET A 175 -11.33 -1.80 -11.13
N GLY A 176 -12.53 -2.26 -11.51
CA GLY A 176 -12.89 -3.69 -11.50
C GLY A 176 -13.41 -4.21 -10.15
N ALA A 177 -13.54 -5.52 -10.03
CA ALA A 177 -14.11 -6.17 -8.86
C ALA A 177 -13.21 -6.08 -7.61
N LEU A 178 -11.89 -6.01 -7.82
CA LEU A 178 -10.92 -5.84 -6.72
C LEU A 178 -10.97 -4.43 -6.11
N TYR A 179 -11.30 -3.43 -6.93
CA TYR A 179 -11.43 -2.03 -6.49
C TYR A 179 -12.69 -1.45 -7.11
N PRO A 180 -13.87 -1.65 -6.48
CA PRO A 180 -15.17 -1.33 -7.06
C PRO A 180 -15.49 0.16 -7.04
N PHE A 181 -14.55 0.99 -7.46
CA PHE A 181 -14.66 2.44 -7.55
C PHE A 181 -13.72 3.00 -8.62
N SER A 182 -13.89 4.27 -8.95
CA SER A 182 -12.99 5.05 -9.81
C SER A 182 -12.12 5.99 -8.99
N LEU A 183 -11.06 6.56 -9.61
CA LEU A 183 -10.25 7.61 -8.98
C LEU A 183 -11.14 8.80 -8.54
N ALA A 184 -12.07 9.26 -9.38
CA ALA A 184 -12.96 10.37 -9.05
C ALA A 184 -13.75 10.09 -7.76
N GLN A 185 -14.35 8.90 -7.62
CA GLN A 185 -15.06 8.51 -6.42
C GLN A 185 -14.15 8.44 -5.17
N LYS A 186 -12.89 8.01 -5.35
CA LYS A 186 -11.93 8.02 -4.25
C LYS A 186 -11.55 9.44 -3.84
N LEU A 187 -11.39 10.35 -4.78
CA LEU A 187 -11.09 11.76 -4.49
C LEU A 187 -12.19 12.47 -3.70
N ASP A 188 -13.46 12.05 -3.82
CA ASP A 188 -14.57 12.58 -3.03
C ASP A 188 -14.46 12.25 -1.53
N VAL A 189 -13.69 11.25 -1.17
CA VAL A 189 -13.55 10.75 0.21
C VAL A 189 -12.10 10.71 0.71
N ILE A 190 -11.13 11.14 -0.11
CA ILE A 190 -9.71 11.19 0.27
C ILE A 190 -9.50 12.11 1.46
N THR A 191 -8.70 11.69 2.43
CA THR A 191 -8.49 12.46 3.67
C THR A 191 -7.73 13.76 3.46
N GLU A 192 -6.86 13.80 2.44
CA GLU A 192 -6.02 14.96 2.12
C GLU A 192 -6.21 15.35 0.64
N PRO A 193 -7.28 16.09 0.34
CA PRO A 193 -7.56 16.53 -1.03
C PRO A 193 -6.50 17.52 -1.53
N SER A 194 -6.22 17.44 -2.83
CA SER A 194 -5.32 18.37 -3.51
C SER A 194 -5.85 18.69 -4.91
N PRO A 195 -5.75 19.95 -5.37
CA PRO A 195 -6.07 20.30 -6.75
C PRO A 195 -5.19 19.54 -7.75
N TRP A 196 -3.99 19.11 -7.35
CA TRP A 196 -3.06 18.37 -8.21
C TRP A 196 -3.53 16.96 -8.57
N TYR A 197 -4.52 16.42 -7.87
CA TYR A 197 -5.11 15.10 -8.16
C TYR A 197 -6.22 15.15 -9.22
N THR A 198 -6.70 16.33 -9.59
CA THR A 198 -7.82 16.51 -10.52
C THR A 198 -7.37 17.10 -11.84
N THR A 199 -8.04 16.74 -12.93
CA THR A 199 -7.77 17.32 -14.25
C THR A 199 -8.02 18.84 -14.25
N ALA A 200 -9.04 19.30 -13.53
CA ALA A 200 -9.36 20.74 -13.43
C ALA A 200 -8.25 21.52 -12.71
N GLY A 201 -7.61 20.94 -11.70
CA GLY A 201 -6.54 21.59 -10.93
C GLY A 201 -5.13 21.33 -11.48
N ALA A 202 -5.00 20.49 -12.51
CA ALA A 202 -3.71 20.07 -13.07
C ALA A 202 -2.78 21.21 -13.47
N GLY A 203 -3.33 22.32 -13.99
CA GLY A 203 -2.57 23.52 -14.37
C GLY A 203 -1.87 24.22 -13.21
N SER A 204 -2.24 23.94 -11.95
CA SER A 204 -1.58 24.47 -10.76
C SER A 204 -0.41 23.58 -10.29
N SER A 205 -0.29 22.36 -10.80
CA SER A 205 0.80 21.46 -10.45
C SER A 205 2.10 21.84 -11.18
N PRO A 206 3.27 21.53 -10.61
CA PRO A 206 4.56 21.76 -11.27
C PRO A 206 4.68 21.09 -12.65
N TRP A 207 3.96 20.00 -12.84
CA TRP A 207 3.98 19.18 -14.06
C TRP A 207 2.87 19.54 -15.05
N GLN A 208 1.98 20.50 -14.71
CA GLN A 208 0.78 20.87 -15.48
C GLN A 208 -0.10 19.67 -15.86
N ARG A 209 -0.10 18.66 -15.01
CA ARG A 209 -0.81 17.39 -15.17
C ARG A 209 -1.37 16.92 -13.83
N ALA A 210 -2.47 16.19 -13.88
CA ALA A 210 -3.03 15.55 -12.69
C ALA A 210 -2.15 14.35 -12.32
N ILE A 211 -1.76 14.26 -11.03
CA ILE A 211 -0.98 13.14 -10.49
C ILE A 211 -1.89 12.13 -9.80
N ILE A 212 -1.48 10.87 -9.80
CA ILE A 212 -2.16 9.81 -9.07
C ILE A 212 -1.77 9.92 -7.58
N PRO A 213 -2.74 10.07 -6.64
CA PRO A 213 -2.44 10.05 -5.20
C PRO A 213 -1.71 8.77 -4.79
N ILE A 214 -0.80 8.85 -3.83
CA ILE A 214 0.03 7.69 -3.45
C ILE A 214 -0.81 6.46 -3.02
N GLU A 215 -1.94 6.65 -2.33
CA GLU A 215 -2.86 5.56 -2.00
C GLU A 215 -3.45 4.90 -3.24
N MET A 216 -3.70 5.67 -4.31
CA MET A 216 -4.22 5.17 -5.58
C MET A 216 -3.12 4.56 -6.47
N VAL A 217 -1.85 4.84 -6.20
CA VAL A 217 -0.74 4.06 -6.79
C VAL A 217 -0.83 2.60 -6.36
N SER A 218 -1.18 2.31 -5.09
CA SER A 218 -1.45 0.95 -4.65
C SER A 218 -2.57 0.28 -5.47
N VAL A 219 -3.66 1.01 -5.72
CA VAL A 219 -4.77 0.51 -6.56
C VAL A 219 -4.30 0.26 -7.99
N LEU A 220 -3.60 1.22 -8.62
CA LEU A 220 -3.03 1.08 -9.97
C LEU A 220 -2.21 -0.20 -10.12
N LEU A 221 -1.43 -0.55 -9.09
CA LEU A 221 -0.51 -1.68 -9.13
C LEU A 221 -1.15 -3.02 -8.72
N ASN A 222 -2.41 -3.00 -8.27
CA ASN A 222 -3.11 -4.21 -7.82
C ASN A 222 -4.40 -4.53 -8.58
N TYR A 223 -5.09 -3.56 -9.22
CA TYR A 223 -6.40 -3.80 -9.84
C TYR A 223 -6.39 -4.87 -10.95
N SER A 224 -5.25 -5.03 -11.61
CA SER A 224 -5.02 -6.03 -12.66
C SER A 224 -4.22 -7.24 -12.17
N SER A 225 -4.27 -7.55 -10.87
CA SER A 225 -3.44 -8.61 -10.28
C SER A 225 -3.65 -9.99 -10.90
N ASP A 226 -4.83 -10.27 -11.45
CA ASP A 226 -5.10 -11.54 -12.14
C ASP A 226 -4.28 -11.71 -13.42
N ALA A 227 -3.97 -10.61 -14.13
CA ALA A 227 -3.15 -10.65 -15.35
C ALA A 227 -1.65 -10.90 -15.05
N ALA A 228 -1.22 -10.67 -13.80
CA ALA A 228 0.16 -10.83 -13.33
C ALA A 228 0.18 -11.52 -11.96
N SER A 229 -0.46 -12.71 -11.89
CA SER A 229 -0.64 -13.48 -10.66
C SER A 229 0.49 -14.49 -10.43
N PHE A 230 0.64 -14.90 -9.16
CA PHE A 230 1.47 -16.01 -8.73
C PHE A 230 0.58 -17.23 -8.40
N PRO A 231 1.11 -18.46 -8.42
CA PRO A 231 0.34 -19.68 -8.18
C PRO A 231 0.03 -19.87 -6.68
N VAL A 232 -0.62 -18.88 -6.08
CA VAL A 232 -1.16 -18.98 -4.73
C VAL A 232 -2.34 -19.92 -4.74
N ARG A 233 -2.38 -20.86 -3.81
CA ARG A 233 -3.48 -21.83 -3.71
C ARG A 233 -4.73 -21.17 -3.16
N LYS A 234 -5.87 -21.46 -3.76
CA LYS A 234 -7.16 -20.81 -3.54
C LYS A 234 -8.25 -21.85 -3.16
N PRO A 235 -9.38 -21.45 -2.54
CA PRO A 235 -9.70 -20.09 -2.09
C PRO A 235 -8.96 -19.71 -0.79
N VAL A 236 -8.59 -18.45 -0.63
CA VAL A 236 -7.91 -17.95 0.56
C VAL A 236 -8.15 -16.45 0.75
N VAL A 237 -8.34 -16.03 2.00
CA VAL A 237 -8.47 -14.62 2.35
C VAL A 237 -7.10 -14.02 2.63
N GLY A 238 -6.77 -12.97 1.88
CA GLY A 238 -5.54 -12.20 2.03
C GLY A 238 -5.77 -10.84 2.68
N LEU A 239 -4.71 -10.29 3.24
CA LEU A 239 -4.64 -8.94 3.77
C LEU A 239 -3.26 -8.33 3.48
N PHE A 240 -3.18 -7.00 3.44
CA PHE A 240 -1.88 -6.31 3.37
C PHE A 240 -1.34 -6.15 4.80
N ALA A 241 -0.20 -6.76 5.08
CA ALA A 241 0.46 -6.67 6.38
C ALA A 241 1.56 -5.61 6.42
N ASP A 242 2.22 -5.40 5.29
CA ASP A 242 3.25 -4.38 5.11
C ASP A 242 3.16 -3.83 3.68
N GLN A 243 3.46 -2.54 3.49
CA GLN A 243 3.52 -1.95 2.16
C GLN A 243 4.53 -0.81 2.12
N GLU A 244 5.29 -0.75 1.03
CA GLU A 244 6.11 0.40 0.66
C GLU A 244 5.77 0.83 -0.76
N ILE A 245 5.65 2.15 -0.97
CA ILE A 245 5.59 2.75 -2.30
C ILE A 245 6.74 3.75 -2.38
N ARG A 246 7.54 3.66 -3.45
CA ARG A 246 8.69 4.52 -3.72
C ARG A 246 8.61 5.07 -5.14
N MET A 247 8.68 6.38 -5.26
CA MET A 247 8.89 7.06 -6.53
C MET A 247 10.40 7.18 -6.78
N HIS A 248 10.84 6.83 -7.98
CA HIS A 248 12.24 6.98 -8.43
C HIS A 248 12.36 8.15 -9.41
N ASN A 249 11.39 8.25 -10.32
CA ASN A 249 11.27 9.31 -11.32
C ASN A 249 9.80 9.56 -11.61
N GLY A 250 9.05 9.92 -10.54
CA GLY A 250 7.62 10.23 -10.59
C GLY A 250 7.33 11.71 -10.78
N PRO A 251 6.12 12.16 -10.46
CA PRO A 251 4.97 11.33 -10.03
C PRO A 251 4.36 10.52 -11.17
N LEU A 252 3.49 9.57 -10.84
CA LEU A 252 2.66 8.91 -11.84
C LEU A 252 1.44 9.78 -12.16
N PHE A 253 1.04 9.83 -13.44
CA PHE A 253 0.02 10.74 -13.93
C PHE A 253 -1.29 10.04 -14.29
N VAL A 254 -2.40 10.71 -14.00
CA VAL A 254 -3.74 10.28 -14.41
C VAL A 254 -3.82 10.21 -15.93
N GLY A 255 -4.40 9.13 -16.46
CA GLY A 255 -4.59 8.92 -17.89
C GLY A 255 -3.36 8.44 -18.66
N GLN A 256 -2.18 8.41 -18.04
CA GLN A 256 -0.97 7.89 -18.69
C GLN A 256 -0.90 6.38 -18.59
N PRO A 257 -0.64 5.66 -19.72
CA PRO A 257 -0.36 4.23 -19.69
C PRO A 257 1.06 3.97 -19.17
N TYR A 258 1.17 2.90 -18.38
CA TYR A 258 2.43 2.38 -17.83
C TYR A 258 2.49 0.88 -18.09
N GLU A 259 3.67 0.30 -17.91
CA GLU A 259 3.88 -1.13 -17.81
C GLU A 259 4.34 -1.46 -16.39
N MET A 260 3.99 -2.65 -15.93
CA MET A 260 4.51 -3.16 -14.66
C MET A 260 4.86 -4.64 -14.76
N ASP A 261 5.85 -5.06 -13.98
CA ASP A 261 6.13 -6.46 -13.68
C ASP A 261 6.18 -6.67 -12.17
N ARG A 262 6.14 -7.94 -11.77
CA ARG A 262 6.16 -8.36 -10.37
C ARG A 262 7.21 -9.43 -10.15
N GLU A 263 7.81 -9.44 -8.97
CA GLU A 263 8.78 -10.43 -8.52
C GLU A 263 8.47 -10.86 -7.10
N VAL A 264 8.50 -12.16 -6.84
CA VAL A 264 8.49 -12.72 -5.48
C VAL A 264 9.87 -12.51 -4.87
N VAL A 265 9.97 -11.61 -3.88
CA VAL A 265 11.27 -11.29 -3.26
C VAL A 265 11.53 -12.06 -1.97
N ALA A 266 10.49 -12.50 -1.29
CA ALA A 266 10.59 -13.35 -0.10
C ALA A 266 9.28 -14.09 0.16
N LEU A 267 9.37 -15.16 0.95
CA LEU A 267 8.26 -15.82 1.61
C LEU A 267 8.53 -15.79 3.11
N SER A 268 7.47 -15.61 3.91
CA SER A 268 7.56 -15.71 5.36
C SER A 268 6.27 -16.28 5.94
N GLY A 269 6.21 -16.46 7.23
CA GLY A 269 5.00 -16.95 7.87
C GLY A 269 4.90 -16.54 9.32
N SER A 270 3.69 -16.60 9.84
CA SER A 270 3.36 -16.44 11.25
C SER A 270 2.52 -17.62 11.72
N ARG A 271 2.12 -17.59 12.99
CA ARG A 271 1.15 -18.56 13.48
C ARG A 271 -0.15 -18.56 12.67
N ARG A 272 -0.62 -17.38 12.21
CA ARG A 272 -1.92 -17.20 11.57
C ARG A 272 -1.86 -17.08 10.04
N THR A 273 -0.69 -16.75 9.46
CA THR A 273 -0.58 -16.43 8.03
C THR A 273 0.60 -17.08 7.37
N GLU A 274 0.50 -17.28 6.05
CA GLU A 274 1.61 -17.38 5.13
C GLU A 274 1.72 -16.07 4.36
N SER A 275 2.93 -15.55 4.15
CA SER A 275 3.17 -14.21 3.62
C SER A 275 3.99 -14.26 2.35
N LEU A 276 3.45 -13.66 1.30
CA LEU A 276 4.07 -13.47 0.00
C LEU A 276 4.55 -12.02 -0.13
N TRP A 277 5.86 -11.84 -0.26
CA TRP A 277 6.48 -10.53 -0.45
C TRP A 277 6.73 -10.29 -1.94
N ILE A 278 6.04 -9.29 -2.47
CA ILE A 278 6.01 -8.96 -3.90
C ILE A 278 6.64 -7.60 -4.12
N ARG A 279 7.65 -7.52 -5.00
CA ARG A 279 8.11 -6.25 -5.55
C ARG A 279 7.47 -6.04 -6.92
N THR A 280 6.73 -4.95 -7.06
CA THR A 280 6.19 -4.47 -8.33
C THR A 280 7.06 -3.33 -8.83
N ARG A 281 7.46 -3.34 -10.11
CA ARG A 281 8.18 -2.26 -10.77
C ARG A 281 7.29 -1.63 -11.83
N VAL A 282 7.35 -0.31 -11.95
CA VAL A 282 6.56 0.47 -12.90
C VAL A 282 7.50 1.13 -13.90
N PHE A 283 7.15 1.05 -15.17
CA PHE A 283 7.92 1.59 -16.29
C PHE A 283 7.04 2.49 -17.15
N ALA A 284 7.65 3.44 -17.87
CA ALA A 284 6.99 4.08 -18.99
C ALA A 284 6.66 3.03 -20.06
N LEU A 285 5.60 3.23 -20.83
CA LEU A 285 5.23 2.32 -21.91
C LEU A 285 6.40 2.15 -22.91
N GLY A 286 6.86 0.91 -23.06
CA GLY A 286 8.02 0.56 -23.89
C GLY A 286 9.37 1.03 -23.33
N GLY A 287 9.43 1.56 -22.10
CA GLY A 287 10.66 2.01 -21.44
C GLY A 287 11.30 0.92 -20.56
N GLU A 288 12.55 1.15 -20.16
CA GLU A 288 13.30 0.27 -19.26
C GLU A 288 13.60 0.94 -17.90
N GLU A 289 13.43 2.26 -17.80
CA GLU A 289 13.63 3.00 -16.56
C GLU A 289 12.50 2.73 -15.58
N VAL A 290 12.86 2.40 -14.32
CA VAL A 290 11.90 2.20 -13.25
C VAL A 290 11.47 3.56 -12.71
N LEU A 291 10.18 3.89 -12.90
CA LEU A 291 9.58 5.14 -12.43
C LEU A 291 9.13 5.06 -10.97
N ALA A 292 8.61 3.92 -10.57
CA ALA A 292 8.15 3.66 -9.21
C ALA A 292 8.27 2.18 -8.86
N THR A 293 8.32 1.88 -7.57
CA THR A 293 8.23 0.52 -7.05
C THR A 293 7.21 0.44 -5.93
N MET A 294 6.60 -0.73 -5.80
CA MET A 294 5.83 -1.11 -4.62
C MET A 294 6.38 -2.41 -4.06
N LEU A 295 6.61 -2.46 -2.76
CA LEU A 295 6.89 -3.67 -2.02
C LEU A 295 5.67 -3.97 -1.15
N LEU A 296 5.12 -5.17 -1.30
CA LEU A 296 3.88 -5.57 -0.62
C LEU A 296 4.09 -6.92 0.08
N ASN A 297 3.73 -6.99 1.35
CA ASN A 297 3.49 -8.24 2.05
C ASN A 297 2.00 -8.59 1.98
N ALA A 298 1.64 -9.49 1.07
CA ALA A 298 0.33 -10.10 1.01
C ALA A 298 0.31 -11.30 1.96
N ALA A 299 -0.38 -11.15 3.10
CA ALA A 299 -0.48 -12.19 4.13
C ALA A 299 -1.79 -12.96 3.96
N TYR A 300 -1.70 -14.27 3.74
CA TYR A 300 -2.83 -15.17 3.54
C TYR A 300 -3.18 -15.89 4.83
N MET A 301 -4.45 -15.82 5.23
CA MET A 301 -4.94 -16.39 6.49
C MET A 301 -5.06 -17.91 6.37
N LYS A 302 -4.33 -18.64 7.19
CA LYS A 302 -4.32 -20.11 7.23
C LYS A 302 -5.71 -20.69 7.48
N ASP A 303 -6.45 -20.09 8.41
CA ASP A 303 -7.80 -20.53 8.80
C ASP A 303 -8.85 -20.34 7.67
N SER A 304 -8.52 -19.56 6.64
CA SER A 304 -9.39 -19.36 5.47
C SER A 304 -9.19 -20.40 4.37
N TYR A 305 -8.07 -21.15 4.40
CA TYR A 305 -7.79 -22.18 3.41
C TYR A 305 -8.37 -23.53 3.85
N PRO A 306 -9.28 -24.11 3.08
CA PRO A 306 -9.91 -25.39 3.42
C PRO A 306 -8.90 -26.52 3.58
N GLY A 307 -8.90 -27.20 4.71
CA GLY A 307 -8.01 -28.32 4.98
C GLY A 307 -6.56 -27.96 5.28
N TYR A 308 -6.26 -26.69 5.62
CA TYR A 308 -4.90 -26.24 5.93
C TYR A 308 -4.18 -27.13 6.93
N GLU A 309 -4.79 -27.42 8.09
CA GLU A 309 -4.19 -28.20 9.17
C GLU A 309 -3.84 -29.62 8.74
N ASP A 310 -4.70 -30.29 7.96
CA ASP A 310 -4.48 -31.66 7.50
C ASP A 310 -3.32 -31.72 6.51
N GLU A 311 -3.22 -30.73 5.61
CA GLU A 311 -2.12 -30.67 4.66
C GLU A 311 -0.80 -30.31 5.33
N ALA A 312 -0.82 -29.42 6.31
CA ALA A 312 0.37 -29.06 7.09
C ALA A 312 0.94 -30.27 7.85
N LYS A 313 0.08 -31.07 8.50
CA LYS A 313 0.49 -32.33 9.17
C LYS A 313 1.10 -33.34 8.19
N LYS A 314 0.49 -33.52 7.01
CA LYS A 314 1.02 -34.43 5.97
C LYS A 314 2.39 -33.99 5.45
N SER A 315 2.62 -32.69 5.35
CA SER A 315 3.91 -32.13 4.92
C SER A 315 5.01 -32.32 5.97
N GLN A 316 4.67 -32.16 7.25
CA GLN A 316 5.61 -32.42 8.37
C GLN A 316 6.00 -33.90 8.50
N ALA A 317 5.07 -34.81 8.22
CA ALA A 317 5.34 -36.26 8.28
C ALA A 317 6.25 -36.77 7.15
N LYS A 318 6.49 -35.96 6.10
CA LYS A 318 7.34 -36.28 4.93
C LYS A 318 8.71 -35.64 4.96
N ALA A 319 8.93 -34.68 5.86
CA ALA A 319 10.21 -33.97 6.06
C ALA A 319 11.05 -34.63 7.15
#